data_8e9bc0cf771512feebe95c7dfee49307
#
_entry.id   8e9bc0cf771512feebe95c7dfee49307
#
_cell.length_a   1.000
_cell.length_b   1.000
_cell.length_c   1.000
_cell.angle_alpha   90.00
_cell.angle_beta   90.00
_cell.angle_gamma   90.00
#
_symmetry.space_group_name_H-M   'P 1'
#
loop_
_entity.id
_entity.type
_entity.pdbx_description
1 polymer ?
#
loop_
_entity_poly.entity_id
_entity_poly.type
_entity_poly.pdbx_seq_one_letter_code
_entity_poly.pdbx_strand_id
1 'polypeptide(L)'
;MKVLIVITSHDQLGDTGEKTGFWLEEFACPYYQLKDAGVSLVLASPRGGQPPLDPKSDAPDFQTDDTRRFANDQEAQQALANTVKLADVKADDFDAVFYPGGHGPLWDLHNDADSIALIESFVAAGKPVAAVCHAPAVLLKAKDQSGEPLVKGKKVTAFSNSEEAAV
;
A
#
# COMPACT_ATOMS: atom_id res chain seq x y z
N MET A 1 -17.77 -3.09 -7.98
CA MET A 1 -16.87 -2.81 -6.84
C MET A 1 -15.66 -2.06 -7.36
N LYS A 2 -15.24 -1.02 -6.66
CA LYS A 2 -14.08 -0.19 -7.01
C LYS A 2 -13.13 -0.13 -5.81
N VAL A 3 -11.89 -0.56 -5.97
CA VAL A 3 -10.89 -0.64 -4.90
C VAL A 3 -9.75 0.32 -5.18
N LEU A 4 -9.33 1.03 -4.15
CA LEU A 4 -8.15 1.89 -4.15
C LEU A 4 -6.95 1.10 -3.65
N ILE A 5 -5.82 1.16 -4.36
CA ILE A 5 -4.53 0.66 -3.89
C ILE A 5 -3.63 1.87 -3.65
N VAL A 6 -3.19 2.06 -2.41
CA VAL A 6 -2.32 3.19 -2.01
C VAL A 6 -0.90 2.70 -1.83
N ILE A 7 0.02 3.23 -2.62
CA ILE A 7 1.41 2.78 -2.74
C ILE A 7 2.33 3.88 -2.23
N THR A 8 3.41 3.51 -1.54
CA THR A 8 4.39 4.49 -1.04
C THR A 8 5.04 5.31 -2.17
N SER A 9 5.43 6.52 -1.86
CA SER A 9 6.30 7.35 -2.72
C SER A 9 7.72 7.47 -2.16
N HIS A 10 8.06 6.76 -1.07
CA HIS A 10 9.35 6.84 -0.40
C HIS A 10 10.33 5.80 -0.94
N ASP A 11 11.58 6.20 -1.21
CA ASP A 11 12.58 5.38 -1.93
C ASP A 11 13.92 5.19 -1.21
N GLN A 12 14.05 5.61 0.05
CA GLN A 12 15.29 5.49 0.83
C GLN A 12 15.08 4.61 2.07
N LEU A 13 15.96 3.65 2.29
CA LEU A 13 15.95 2.80 3.48
C LEU A 13 16.68 3.50 4.63
N GLY A 14 16.02 4.45 5.28
CA GLY A 14 16.61 5.24 6.34
C GLY A 14 17.92 5.91 5.89
N ASP A 15 18.94 5.84 6.75
CA ASP A 15 20.26 6.42 6.50
C ASP A 15 21.30 5.39 5.98
N THR A 16 20.83 4.23 5.49
CA THR A 16 21.71 3.15 5.02
C THR A 16 22.36 3.46 3.67
N GLY A 17 21.78 4.38 2.90
CA GLY A 17 22.16 4.63 1.51
C GLY A 17 21.54 3.66 0.50
N GLU A 18 20.77 2.68 0.97
CA GLU A 18 20.08 1.72 0.13
C GLU A 18 18.73 2.24 -0.33
N LYS A 19 18.25 1.72 -1.46
CA LYS A 19 16.91 1.99 -1.97
C LYS A 19 15.88 1.05 -1.37
N THR A 20 14.66 1.54 -1.25
CA THR A 20 13.47 0.79 -0.91
C THR A 20 12.27 1.29 -1.72
N GLY A 21 11.10 0.85 -1.39
CA GLY A 21 9.86 1.22 -2.06
C GLY A 21 8.72 0.31 -1.62
N PHE A 22 7.80 0.02 -2.55
CA PHE A 22 6.80 -1.02 -2.35
C PHE A 22 7.39 -2.40 -2.73
N TRP A 23 6.87 -3.47 -2.11
CA TRP A 23 7.23 -4.84 -2.44
C TRP A 23 6.40 -5.35 -3.63
N LEU A 24 7.07 -5.83 -4.68
CA LEU A 24 6.44 -6.14 -5.98
C LEU A 24 5.30 -7.16 -5.87
N GLU A 25 5.54 -8.29 -5.20
CA GLU A 25 4.53 -9.36 -5.07
C GLU A 25 3.31 -8.90 -4.28
N GLU A 26 3.49 -8.08 -3.25
CA GLU A 26 2.41 -7.57 -2.43
C GLU A 26 1.52 -6.55 -3.14
N PHE A 27 2.00 -6.00 -4.24
CA PHE A 27 1.21 -5.24 -5.19
C PHE A 27 0.63 -6.14 -6.29
N ALA A 28 1.47 -6.95 -6.97
CA ALA A 28 1.10 -7.68 -8.17
C ALA A 28 0.02 -8.75 -7.91
N CYS A 29 0.18 -9.57 -6.86
CA CYS A 29 -0.78 -10.62 -6.54
C CYS A 29 -2.17 -10.04 -6.21
N PRO A 30 -2.36 -9.12 -5.25
CA PRO A 30 -3.67 -8.53 -5.00
C PRO A 30 -4.24 -7.76 -6.21
N TYR A 31 -3.39 -7.08 -6.98
CA TYR A 31 -3.80 -6.38 -8.19
C TYR A 31 -4.46 -7.35 -9.18
N TYR A 32 -3.83 -8.48 -9.48
CA TYR A 32 -4.38 -9.45 -10.43
C TYR A 32 -5.55 -10.25 -9.86
N GLN A 33 -5.53 -10.62 -8.59
CA GLN A 33 -6.67 -11.27 -7.94
C GLN A 33 -7.93 -10.41 -8.04
N LEU A 34 -7.81 -9.12 -7.80
CA LEU A 34 -8.92 -8.18 -7.90
C LEU A 34 -9.31 -7.90 -9.37
N LYS A 35 -8.33 -7.67 -10.26
CA LYS A 35 -8.55 -7.42 -11.69
C LYS A 35 -9.27 -8.58 -12.35
N ASP A 36 -8.84 -9.81 -12.10
CA ASP A 36 -9.41 -11.03 -12.66
C ASP A 36 -10.81 -11.33 -12.09
N ALA A 37 -11.12 -10.86 -10.88
CA ALA A 37 -12.46 -10.86 -10.30
C ALA A 37 -13.39 -9.77 -10.85
N GLY A 38 -12.92 -8.95 -11.81
CA GLY A 38 -13.71 -7.88 -12.42
C GLY A 38 -13.86 -6.62 -11.55
N VAL A 39 -12.97 -6.43 -10.57
CA VAL A 39 -12.94 -5.24 -9.71
C VAL A 39 -12.27 -4.09 -10.46
N SER A 40 -12.87 -2.90 -10.42
CA SER A 40 -12.25 -1.67 -10.92
C SER A 40 -11.17 -1.21 -9.93
N LEU A 41 -9.95 -1.00 -10.41
CA LEU A 41 -8.82 -0.60 -9.60
C LEU A 41 -8.38 0.83 -9.91
N VAL A 42 -8.04 1.57 -8.87
CA VAL A 42 -7.35 2.87 -8.97
C VAL A 42 -6.10 2.79 -8.11
N LEU A 43 -4.98 3.23 -8.67
CA LEU A 43 -3.71 3.29 -7.98
C LEU A 43 -3.43 4.74 -7.55
N ALA A 44 -3.06 4.93 -6.29
CA ALA A 44 -2.70 6.24 -5.74
C ALA A 44 -1.37 6.17 -5.00
N SER A 45 -0.69 7.30 -4.91
CA SER A 45 0.49 7.46 -4.07
C SER A 45 0.58 8.89 -3.55
N PRO A 46 1.30 9.16 -2.45
CA PRO A 46 1.38 10.52 -1.88
C PRO A 46 1.76 11.58 -2.91
N ARG A 47 2.73 11.30 -3.78
CA ARG A 47 3.20 12.24 -4.80
C ARG A 47 2.53 12.11 -6.16
N GLY A 48 1.79 11.02 -6.40
CA GLY A 48 1.33 10.64 -7.74
C GLY A 48 2.49 10.17 -8.63
N GLY A 49 2.18 9.74 -9.86
CA GLY A 49 3.17 9.23 -10.81
C GLY A 49 3.72 7.86 -10.44
N GLN A 50 4.97 7.57 -10.79
CA GLN A 50 5.60 6.27 -10.59
C GLN A 50 6.06 6.07 -9.14
N PRO A 51 5.49 5.12 -8.37
CA PRO A 51 6.00 4.71 -7.07
C PRO A 51 7.36 4.01 -7.20
N PRO A 52 8.24 4.15 -6.20
CA PRO A 52 9.50 3.43 -6.18
C PRO A 52 9.28 1.96 -5.83
N LEU A 53 9.92 1.08 -6.56
CA LEU A 53 9.98 -0.36 -6.30
C LEU A 53 11.15 -0.66 -5.36
N ASP A 54 10.93 -1.51 -4.37
CA ASP A 54 12.03 -2.09 -3.59
C ASP A 54 12.84 -3.02 -4.49
N PRO A 55 14.15 -2.75 -4.72
CA PRO A 55 14.95 -3.54 -5.64
C PRO A 55 15.09 -5.02 -5.26
N LYS A 56 15.04 -5.34 -3.96
CA LYS A 56 15.10 -6.73 -3.48
C LYS A 56 13.87 -7.52 -3.94
N SER A 57 12.70 -6.87 -4.00
CA SER A 57 11.44 -7.54 -4.36
C SER A 57 11.38 -7.98 -5.82
N ASP A 58 12.23 -7.43 -6.68
CA ASP A 58 12.34 -7.81 -8.11
C ASP A 58 13.48 -8.82 -8.36
N ALA A 59 14.20 -9.25 -7.32
CA ALA A 59 15.26 -10.25 -7.44
C ALA A 59 14.71 -11.62 -7.87
N PRO A 60 15.50 -12.46 -8.56
CA PRO A 60 15.04 -13.75 -9.09
C PRO A 60 14.39 -14.67 -8.06
N ASP A 61 14.87 -14.65 -6.81
CA ASP A 61 14.38 -15.51 -5.72
C ASP A 61 12.99 -15.10 -5.21
N PHE A 62 12.52 -13.88 -5.53
CA PHE A 62 11.22 -13.34 -5.13
C PHE A 62 10.21 -13.29 -6.27
N GLN A 63 10.57 -13.84 -7.45
CA GLN A 63 9.68 -13.86 -8.60
C GLN A 63 8.57 -14.90 -8.44
N THR A 64 7.33 -14.47 -8.65
CA THR A 64 6.12 -15.30 -8.67
C THR A 64 5.48 -15.28 -10.05
N ASP A 65 4.37 -15.99 -10.23
CA ASP A 65 3.62 -15.92 -11.49
C ASP A 65 3.01 -14.53 -11.69
N ASP A 66 2.56 -13.87 -10.61
CA ASP A 66 1.96 -12.54 -10.69
C ASP A 66 3.01 -11.44 -10.96
N THR A 67 4.22 -11.53 -10.38
CA THR A 67 5.31 -10.59 -10.70
C THR A 67 5.79 -10.75 -12.14
N ARG A 68 5.91 -11.98 -12.64
CA ARG A 68 6.21 -12.27 -14.05
C ARG A 68 5.11 -11.79 -14.99
N ARG A 69 3.85 -11.94 -14.60
CA ARG A 69 2.70 -11.38 -15.34
C ARG A 69 2.81 -9.87 -15.41
N PHE A 70 3.08 -9.20 -14.29
CA PHE A 70 3.25 -7.75 -14.23
C PHE A 70 4.38 -7.25 -15.14
N ALA A 71 5.51 -7.95 -15.17
CA ALA A 71 6.65 -7.62 -16.03
C ALA A 71 6.30 -7.63 -17.53
N ASN A 72 5.23 -8.34 -17.93
CA ASN A 72 4.76 -8.46 -19.32
C ASN A 72 3.44 -7.71 -19.60
N ASP A 73 2.83 -7.07 -18.59
CA ASP A 73 1.56 -6.34 -18.71
C ASP A 73 1.81 -4.83 -18.80
N GLN A 74 1.88 -4.31 -20.02
CA GLN A 74 2.12 -2.88 -20.28
C GLN A 74 1.00 -2.00 -19.70
N GLU A 75 -0.26 -2.47 -19.68
CA GLU A 75 -1.39 -1.73 -19.12
C GLU A 75 -1.21 -1.54 -17.60
N ALA A 76 -0.87 -2.62 -16.89
CA ALA A 76 -0.61 -2.57 -15.45
C ALA A 76 0.60 -1.69 -15.11
N GLN A 77 1.69 -1.78 -15.90
CA GLN A 77 2.87 -0.93 -15.74
C GLN A 77 2.55 0.55 -15.97
N GLN A 78 1.74 0.86 -17.00
CA GLN A 78 1.30 2.23 -17.25
C GLN A 78 0.39 2.74 -16.13
N ALA A 79 -0.52 1.92 -15.61
CA ALA A 79 -1.35 2.29 -14.47
C ALA A 79 -0.48 2.61 -13.24
N LEU A 80 0.53 1.79 -12.97
CA LEU A 80 1.48 2.03 -11.87
C LEU A 80 2.33 3.29 -12.09
N ALA A 81 2.78 3.54 -13.33
CA ALA A 81 3.57 4.73 -13.66
C ALA A 81 2.78 6.05 -13.53
N ASN A 82 1.45 5.97 -13.52
CA ASN A 82 0.55 7.12 -13.51
C ASN A 82 -0.42 7.08 -12.32
N THR A 83 0.06 6.74 -11.11
CA THR A 83 -0.79 6.78 -9.92
C THR A 83 -1.36 8.18 -9.71
N VAL A 84 -2.60 8.25 -9.24
CA VAL A 84 -3.20 9.52 -8.85
C VAL A 84 -2.57 10.04 -7.56
N LYS A 85 -2.53 11.35 -7.40
CA LYS A 85 -2.02 11.94 -6.15
C LYS A 85 -3.01 11.67 -5.02
N LEU A 86 -2.50 11.21 -3.87
CA LEU A 86 -3.34 10.79 -2.75
C LEU A 86 -4.26 11.93 -2.25
N ALA A 87 -3.78 13.17 -2.24
CA ALA A 87 -4.57 14.34 -1.87
C ALA A 87 -5.81 14.58 -2.75
N ASP A 88 -5.85 14.03 -3.96
CA ASP A 88 -6.98 14.17 -4.90
C ASP A 88 -8.01 13.05 -4.76
N VAL A 89 -7.78 12.07 -3.87
CA VAL A 89 -8.61 10.88 -3.66
C VAL A 89 -9.71 11.15 -2.63
N LYS A 90 -10.92 10.65 -2.91
CA LYS A 90 -12.05 10.71 -1.98
C LYS A 90 -12.50 9.30 -1.60
N ALA A 91 -12.62 9.01 -0.30
CA ALA A 91 -13.04 7.70 0.20
C ALA A 91 -14.44 7.28 -0.32
N ASP A 92 -15.32 8.25 -0.61
CA ASP A 92 -16.68 7.99 -1.10
C ASP A 92 -16.71 7.34 -2.49
N ASP A 93 -15.65 7.55 -3.29
CA ASP A 93 -15.55 7.01 -4.65
C ASP A 93 -15.18 5.52 -4.70
N PHE A 94 -14.89 4.89 -3.55
CA PHE A 94 -14.37 3.53 -3.45
C PHE A 94 -15.12 2.68 -2.43
N ASP A 95 -15.07 1.35 -2.64
CA ASP A 95 -15.68 0.36 -1.76
C ASP A 95 -14.69 -0.20 -0.72
N ALA A 96 -13.38 -0.16 -1.01
CA ALA A 96 -12.31 -0.62 -0.13
C ALA A 96 -10.99 0.07 -0.46
N VAL A 97 -10.04 0.02 0.48
CA VAL A 97 -8.64 0.47 0.29
C VAL A 97 -7.65 -0.61 0.72
N PHE A 98 -6.59 -0.78 -0.06
CA PHE A 98 -5.50 -1.70 0.20
C PHE A 98 -4.15 -0.98 0.15
N TYR A 99 -3.28 -1.31 1.10
CA TYR A 99 -1.91 -0.79 1.22
C TYR A 99 -0.92 -1.96 1.07
N PRO A 100 -0.25 -2.13 -0.09
CA PRO A 100 0.90 -3.02 -0.22
C PRO A 100 2.05 -2.54 0.67
N GLY A 101 2.91 -3.49 1.10
CA GLY A 101 4.04 -3.17 1.95
C GLY A 101 5.31 -2.83 1.19
N GLY A 102 6.41 -3.39 1.62
CA GLY A 102 7.76 -2.86 1.48
C GLY A 102 8.06 -1.92 2.64
N HIS A 103 9.29 -1.45 2.76
CA HIS A 103 9.66 -0.57 3.88
C HIS A 103 9.18 0.88 3.69
N GLY A 104 8.98 1.34 2.45
CA GLY A 104 8.59 2.73 2.16
C GLY A 104 7.44 3.32 2.99
N PRO A 105 6.33 2.57 3.23
CA PRO A 105 5.21 3.05 4.04
C PRO A 105 5.57 3.51 5.46
N LEU A 106 6.69 3.02 6.02
CA LEU A 106 7.20 3.42 7.33
C LEU A 106 7.69 4.87 7.39
N TRP A 107 8.02 5.48 6.27
CA TRP A 107 8.52 6.86 6.21
C TRP A 107 7.47 7.87 5.76
N ASP A 108 6.67 7.55 4.77
CA ASP A 108 5.67 8.49 4.26
C ASP A 108 4.26 8.19 4.77
N LEU A 109 3.65 7.08 4.37
CA LEU A 109 2.22 6.83 4.54
C LEU A 109 1.73 6.82 5.99
N HIS A 110 2.58 6.38 6.94
CA HIS A 110 2.18 6.34 8.36
C HIS A 110 2.01 7.74 8.98
N ASN A 111 2.58 8.77 8.38
CA ASN A 111 2.51 10.16 8.81
C ASN A 111 1.75 11.07 7.85
N ASP A 112 1.39 10.57 6.67
CA ASP A 112 0.69 11.33 5.65
C ASP A 112 -0.74 11.66 6.11
N ALA A 113 -1.07 12.95 6.15
CA ALA A 113 -2.37 13.41 6.65
C ALA A 113 -3.53 12.94 5.75
N ASP A 114 -3.32 12.87 4.44
CA ASP A 114 -4.34 12.42 3.48
C ASP A 114 -4.56 10.91 3.63
N SER A 115 -3.49 10.13 3.85
CA SER A 115 -3.59 8.69 4.13
C SER A 115 -4.36 8.42 5.42
N ILE A 116 -4.05 9.14 6.51
CA ILE A 116 -4.73 9.01 7.80
C ILE A 116 -6.21 9.35 7.65
N ALA A 117 -6.55 10.50 7.08
CA ALA A 117 -7.93 10.93 6.87
C ALA A 117 -8.71 9.97 5.97
N LEU A 118 -8.06 9.40 4.95
CA LEU A 118 -8.64 8.41 4.07
C LEU A 118 -9.02 7.13 4.85
N ILE A 119 -8.10 6.58 5.64
CA ILE A 119 -8.33 5.39 6.48
C ILE A 119 -9.49 5.63 7.46
N GLU A 120 -9.47 6.77 8.17
CA GLU A 120 -10.53 7.15 9.11
C GLU A 120 -11.90 7.23 8.42
N SER A 121 -11.94 7.80 7.21
CA SER A 121 -13.16 7.91 6.41
C SER A 121 -13.70 6.54 5.97
N PHE A 122 -12.82 5.62 5.51
CA PHE A 122 -13.22 4.26 5.15
C PHE A 122 -13.82 3.51 6.34
N VAL A 123 -13.14 3.58 7.49
CA VAL A 123 -13.63 2.89 8.70
C VAL A 123 -14.92 3.50 9.22
N ALA A 124 -15.05 4.82 9.22
CA ALA A 124 -16.29 5.50 9.61
C ALA A 124 -17.47 5.11 8.72
N ALA A 125 -17.23 4.85 7.45
CA ALA A 125 -18.22 4.37 6.48
C ALA A 125 -18.45 2.84 6.53
N GLY A 126 -17.77 2.10 7.42
CA GLY A 126 -17.83 0.64 7.50
C GLY A 126 -17.21 -0.09 6.29
N LYS A 127 -16.34 0.60 5.54
CA LYS A 127 -15.65 0.04 4.37
C LYS A 127 -14.33 -0.63 4.78
N PRO A 128 -13.93 -1.72 4.09
CA PRO A 128 -12.68 -2.42 4.39
C PRO A 128 -11.44 -1.57 4.17
N VAL A 129 -10.50 -1.66 5.13
CA VAL A 129 -9.12 -1.20 5.03
C VAL A 129 -8.21 -2.41 5.21
N ALA A 130 -7.35 -2.67 4.26
CA ALA A 130 -6.39 -3.78 4.30
C ALA A 130 -4.96 -3.27 4.11
N ALA A 131 -4.02 -3.93 4.79
CA ALA A 131 -2.59 -3.61 4.71
C ALA A 131 -1.77 -4.87 4.98
N VAL A 132 -0.59 -4.99 4.36
CA VAL A 132 0.29 -6.16 4.47
C VAL A 132 1.71 -5.75 4.82
N CYS A 133 2.50 -6.68 5.40
CA CYS A 133 3.94 -6.52 5.68
C CYS A 133 4.21 -5.36 6.66
N HIS A 134 4.91 -4.30 6.21
CA HIS A 134 5.16 -3.09 6.99
C HIS A 134 4.03 -2.05 6.87
N ALA A 135 3.16 -2.17 5.84
CA ALA A 135 2.07 -1.21 5.62
C ALA A 135 1.07 -1.08 6.78
N PRO A 136 0.82 -2.08 7.68
CA PRO A 136 -0.02 -1.83 8.86
C PRO A 136 0.41 -0.67 9.74
N ALA A 137 1.64 -0.15 9.60
CA ALA A 137 2.09 1.09 10.24
C ALA A 137 1.21 2.31 9.90
N VAL A 138 0.49 2.31 8.77
CA VAL A 138 -0.45 3.38 8.40
C VAL A 138 -1.60 3.54 9.40
N LEU A 139 -1.87 2.50 10.20
CA LEU A 139 -2.92 2.51 11.22
C LEU A 139 -2.49 3.18 12.53
N LEU A 140 -1.18 3.44 12.74
CA LEU A 140 -0.64 3.90 14.02
C LEU A 140 -1.23 5.24 14.48
N LYS A 141 -1.52 6.14 13.57
CA LYS A 141 -2.04 7.48 13.87
C LYS A 141 -3.51 7.65 13.55
N ALA A 142 -4.11 6.69 12.87
CA ALA A 142 -5.52 6.73 12.54
C ALA A 142 -6.40 6.57 13.79
N LYS A 143 -7.47 7.35 13.86
CA LYS A 143 -8.39 7.41 15.00
C LYS A 143 -9.82 7.06 14.55
N ASP A 144 -10.60 6.60 15.49
CA ASP A 144 -12.04 6.45 15.30
C ASP A 144 -12.77 7.79 15.52
N GLN A 145 -14.10 7.78 15.35
CA GLN A 145 -14.96 8.97 15.53
C GLN A 145 -14.97 9.50 16.97
N SER A 146 -14.51 8.71 17.96
CA SER A 146 -14.38 9.16 19.36
C SER A 146 -12.99 9.77 19.64
N GLY A 147 -12.10 9.78 18.67
CA GLY A 147 -10.72 10.26 18.80
C GLY A 147 -9.75 9.23 19.40
N GLU A 148 -10.19 7.99 19.60
CA GLU A 148 -9.37 6.90 20.11
C GLU A 148 -8.57 6.23 18.97
N PRO A 149 -7.39 5.62 19.26
CA PRO A 149 -6.66 4.89 18.23
C PRO A 149 -7.52 3.80 17.58
N LEU A 150 -7.54 3.79 16.25
CA LEU A 150 -8.38 2.88 15.45
C LEU A 150 -8.18 1.40 15.81
N VAL A 151 -6.96 1.03 16.19
CA VAL A 151 -6.59 -0.35 16.55
C VAL A 151 -6.78 -0.69 18.03
N LYS A 152 -7.24 0.27 18.86
CA LYS A 152 -7.49 0.04 20.30
C LYS A 152 -8.44 -1.14 20.52
N GLY A 153 -8.01 -2.12 21.30
CA GLY A 153 -8.77 -3.32 21.62
C GLY A 153 -8.92 -4.33 20.47
N LYS A 154 -8.30 -4.11 19.32
CA LYS A 154 -8.30 -5.05 18.18
C LYS A 154 -7.05 -5.94 18.20
N LYS A 155 -7.19 -7.14 17.65
CA LYS A 155 -6.03 -7.99 17.33
C LYS A 155 -5.49 -7.55 16.00
N VAL A 156 -4.22 -7.16 15.96
CA VAL A 156 -3.52 -6.73 14.75
C VAL A 156 -2.20 -7.48 14.63
N THR A 157 -1.72 -7.62 13.41
CA THR A 157 -0.39 -8.13 13.11
C THR A 157 0.26 -7.25 12.05
N ALA A 158 1.58 -7.27 12.01
CA ALA A 158 2.40 -6.60 11.02
C ALA A 158 3.71 -7.37 10.89
N PHE A 159 4.65 -6.86 10.10
CA PHE A 159 6.01 -7.40 10.04
C PHE A 159 6.66 -7.30 11.43
N SER A 160 7.09 -8.43 11.98
CA SER A 160 7.58 -8.51 13.35
C SER A 160 9.08 -8.16 13.45
N ASN A 161 9.55 -7.82 14.66
CA ASN A 161 10.96 -7.56 14.89
C ASN A 161 11.87 -8.77 14.58
N SER A 162 11.35 -10.01 14.72
CA SER A 162 12.12 -11.21 14.37
C SER A 162 12.21 -11.42 12.86
N GLU A 163 11.19 -11.04 12.11
CA GLU A 163 11.23 -11.03 10.65
C GLU A 163 12.15 -9.93 10.14
N GLU A 164 12.07 -8.71 10.72
CA GLU A 164 12.96 -7.60 10.38
C GLU A 164 14.44 -7.93 10.57
N ALA A 165 14.78 -8.69 11.61
CA ALA A 165 16.16 -9.12 11.86
C ALA A 165 16.68 -10.16 10.84
N ALA A 166 15.80 -10.74 10.01
CA ALA A 166 16.12 -11.75 9.00
C ALA A 166 16.24 -11.17 7.57
N VAL A 167 15.93 -9.90 7.37
CA VAL A 167 15.96 -9.19 6.07
C VAL A 167 16.90 -7.98 6.11
#